data_f6c9b74d11c988b18d1b1456b57df5b3
#
_entry.id   f6c9b74d11c988b18d1b1456b57df5b3
#
_cell.length_a   1.000
_cell.length_b   1.000
_cell.length_c   1.000
_cell.angle_alpha   90.00
_cell.angle_beta   90.00
_cell.angle_gamma   90.00
#
_symmetry.space_group_name_H-M   'P 1'
#
loop_
_entity.id
_entity.type
_entity.pdbx_description
1 polymer ?
#
loop_
_entity_poly.entity_id
_entity_poly.type
_entity_poly.pdbx_seq_one_letter_code
_entity_poly.pdbx_strand_id
1 'polypeptide(L)'
;DSSSAADSSLVDDGKNWMNLAASTGTLSTTEVVDKVMPSVVGVASTFSYQSSGFGGWFGAGQSQEQNVSGTGTGIIMSADGYIITNAHVIYESDYGGKASKVSVVLSSDSGYDQTEYEATIVGYDVEADLAVLKIDAKNLVPAEFGDSDKLKVGELAIAIGNPLGFELFGSVTCGIISALNREVTINENTMNLIQTDAAINSGNSGGPLINSSGQVIGINSAKLSSNYSSTTIEGLGFAIPITEAKAIINDLINFGYVTGKPQIGIGAAD
;
A
#
# COMPACT_ATOMS: atom_id res chain seq x y z
N ASP A 1 7.89 -44.42 4.21
CA ASP A 1 6.48 -44.00 4.29
C ASP A 1 6.26 -43.14 5.52
N SER A 2 6.30 -41.83 5.36
CA SER A 2 5.64 -40.89 6.24
C SER A 2 5.41 -39.60 5.47
N SER A 3 4.25 -39.55 4.79
CA SER A 3 3.65 -38.35 4.26
C SER A 3 3.26 -37.47 5.44
N SER A 4 3.95 -36.34 5.66
CA SER A 4 3.46 -35.32 6.54
C SER A 4 2.38 -34.52 5.80
N ALA A 5 1.14 -34.78 6.16
CA ALA A 5 0.01 -33.96 5.79
C ALA A 5 0.23 -32.54 6.32
N ALA A 6 0.16 -31.55 5.44
CA ALA A 6 0.11 -30.16 5.83
C ALA A 6 -1.18 -29.93 6.64
N ASP A 7 -1.03 -29.52 7.88
CA ASP A 7 -2.14 -29.15 8.76
C ASP A 7 -2.78 -27.85 8.26
N SER A 8 -3.96 -27.98 7.62
CA SER A 8 -4.75 -26.90 7.06
C SER A 8 -5.80 -26.38 8.03
N SER A 9 -5.52 -26.32 9.31
CA SER A 9 -6.41 -25.75 10.33
C SER A 9 -5.87 -24.44 10.91
N LEU A 10 -5.69 -23.42 10.08
CA LEU A 10 -5.54 -22.07 10.57
C LEU A 10 -6.91 -21.39 10.54
N VAL A 11 -7.68 -21.59 11.60
CA VAL A 11 -8.73 -20.65 11.95
C VAL A 11 -7.99 -19.36 12.31
N ASP A 12 -8.02 -18.41 11.41
CA ASP A 12 -7.44 -17.10 11.60
C ASP A 12 -8.25 -16.37 12.69
N ASP A 13 -7.70 -16.28 13.89
CA ASP A 13 -8.24 -15.49 14.98
C ASP A 13 -7.87 -14.00 14.87
N GLY A 14 -7.51 -13.52 13.67
CA GLY A 14 -7.11 -12.15 13.37
C GLY A 14 -5.71 -11.77 13.84
N LYS A 15 -4.99 -12.69 14.51
CA LYS A 15 -3.68 -12.39 15.12
C LYS A 15 -2.49 -12.88 14.31
N ASN A 16 -2.70 -13.64 13.23
CA ASN A 16 -1.60 -14.25 12.47
C ASN A 16 -1.83 -14.21 10.96
N TRP A 17 -2.32 -13.08 10.45
CA TRP A 17 -2.62 -12.87 9.04
C TRP A 17 -1.38 -12.97 8.12
N MET A 18 -0.18 -12.84 8.66
CA MET A 18 1.06 -12.90 7.86
C MET A 18 1.92 -14.09 8.28
N ASN A 19 1.69 -15.22 7.66
CA ASN A 19 2.68 -16.30 7.64
C ASN A 19 3.69 -16.00 6.54
N LEU A 20 4.95 -15.75 6.93
CA LEU A 20 6.03 -15.60 5.97
C LEU A 20 6.31 -16.97 5.36
N ALA A 21 5.92 -17.18 4.12
CA ALA A 21 6.12 -18.44 3.43
C ALA A 21 7.60 -18.62 3.04
N ALA A 22 8.11 -19.84 3.17
CA ALA A 22 9.42 -20.17 2.62
C ALA A 22 9.37 -20.08 1.08
N SER A 23 10.45 -19.59 0.45
CA SER A 23 10.55 -19.54 -1.00
C SER A 23 10.46 -20.96 -1.58
N THR A 24 9.45 -21.22 -2.43
CA THR A 24 9.13 -22.56 -2.94
C THR A 24 9.65 -22.83 -4.35
N GLY A 25 10.40 -21.89 -4.94
CA GLY A 25 10.97 -22.02 -6.29
C GLY A 25 11.00 -20.70 -7.04
N THR A 26 11.59 -20.73 -8.23
CA THR A 26 11.65 -19.56 -9.11
C THR A 26 10.60 -19.72 -10.20
N LEU A 27 9.64 -18.81 -10.24
CA LEU A 27 8.63 -18.69 -11.28
C LEU A 27 9.14 -17.73 -12.37
N SER A 28 8.65 -17.87 -13.58
CA SER A 28 8.79 -16.85 -14.63
C SER A 28 8.02 -15.57 -14.23
N THR A 29 8.39 -14.43 -14.78
CA THR A 29 7.69 -13.15 -14.52
C THR A 29 6.19 -13.27 -14.81
N THR A 30 5.80 -13.97 -15.88
CA THR A 30 4.39 -14.17 -16.23
C THR A 30 3.66 -14.98 -15.15
N GLU A 31 4.25 -16.09 -14.71
CA GLU A 31 3.65 -16.92 -13.64
C GLU A 31 3.54 -16.18 -12.31
N VAL A 32 4.53 -15.32 -11.99
CA VAL A 32 4.44 -14.44 -10.81
C VAL A 32 3.26 -13.49 -10.92
N VAL A 33 3.09 -12.85 -12.08
CA VAL A 33 2.00 -11.92 -12.32
C VAL A 33 0.64 -12.62 -12.23
N ASP A 34 0.48 -13.76 -12.91
CA ASP A 34 -0.76 -14.54 -12.89
C ASP A 34 -1.14 -14.97 -11.46
N LYS A 35 -0.14 -15.36 -10.66
CA LYS A 35 -0.33 -15.75 -9.26
C LYS A 35 -0.77 -14.59 -8.37
N VAL A 36 -0.18 -13.41 -8.53
CA VAL A 36 -0.34 -12.30 -7.58
C VAL A 36 -1.42 -11.31 -7.99
N MET A 37 -1.70 -11.17 -9.29
CA MET A 37 -2.69 -10.22 -9.80
C MET A 37 -4.05 -10.29 -9.10
N PRO A 38 -4.62 -11.47 -8.76
CA PRO A 38 -5.89 -11.56 -8.04
C PRO A 38 -5.87 -10.94 -6.62
N SER A 39 -4.66 -10.75 -6.05
CA SER A 39 -4.47 -10.15 -4.73
C SER A 39 -4.23 -8.63 -4.79
N VAL A 40 -4.17 -8.04 -5.98
CA VAL A 40 -3.91 -6.62 -6.20
C VAL A 40 -5.22 -5.88 -6.50
N VAL A 41 -5.42 -4.76 -5.85
CA VAL A 41 -6.65 -3.97 -5.99
C VAL A 41 -6.34 -2.51 -6.31
N GLY A 42 -7.26 -1.87 -7.01
CA GLY A 42 -7.25 -0.41 -7.15
C GLY A 42 -7.86 0.25 -5.91
N VAL A 43 -7.26 1.34 -5.46
CA VAL A 43 -7.80 2.17 -4.35
C VAL A 43 -8.08 3.56 -4.89
N ALA A 44 -9.31 4.06 -4.69
CA ALA A 44 -9.71 5.42 -5.01
C ALA A 44 -10.15 6.14 -3.74
N SER A 45 -9.65 7.36 -3.57
CA SER A 45 -9.95 8.19 -2.41
C SER A 45 -10.53 9.53 -2.86
N THR A 46 -11.51 10.03 -2.12
CA THR A 46 -12.07 11.37 -2.32
C THR A 46 -11.76 12.22 -1.08
N PHE A 47 -11.15 13.36 -1.29
CA PHE A 47 -10.88 14.36 -0.26
C PHE A 47 -11.82 15.53 -0.47
N SER A 48 -12.56 15.92 0.59
CA SER A 48 -13.45 17.06 0.56
C SER A 48 -12.85 18.16 1.45
N TYR A 49 -12.56 19.32 0.87
CA TYR A 49 -12.04 20.45 1.62
C TYR A 49 -12.79 21.73 1.30
N GLN A 50 -12.85 22.64 2.28
CA GLN A 50 -13.47 23.95 2.09
C GLN A 50 -12.41 24.93 1.58
N SER A 51 -12.55 25.35 0.33
CA SER A 51 -11.76 26.45 -0.19
C SER A 51 -12.29 27.77 0.35
N SER A 52 -11.52 28.42 1.22
CA SER A 52 -11.78 29.82 1.63
C SER A 52 -11.48 30.73 0.45
N GLY A 53 -12.49 31.07 -0.32
CA GLY A 53 -12.36 32.08 -1.36
C GLY A 53 -11.89 33.37 -0.73
N PHE A 54 -10.72 33.87 -1.14
CA PHE A 54 -10.21 35.19 -0.78
C PHE A 54 -11.10 36.24 -1.46
N GLY A 55 -12.30 36.41 -0.88
CA GLY A 55 -13.25 37.46 -1.30
C GLY A 55 -12.76 38.80 -0.81
N GLY A 56 -12.27 39.61 -1.75
CA GLY A 56 -11.93 41.02 -1.46
C GLY A 56 -13.10 41.75 -0.84
N TRP A 57 -12.82 42.75 -0.07
CA TRP A 57 -13.56 43.82 0.67
C TRP A 57 -15.08 43.97 0.45
N PHE A 58 -15.70 43.40 -0.56
CA PHE A 58 -17.15 43.43 -0.81
C PHE A 58 -17.67 42.04 -1.24
N GLY A 59 -18.13 41.25 -0.29
CA GLY A 59 -18.93 40.08 -0.58
C GLY A 59 -18.67 38.93 0.40
N ALA A 60 -19.76 38.40 0.97
CA ALA A 60 -19.74 37.13 1.69
C ALA A 60 -19.32 36.02 0.71
N GLY A 61 -18.06 35.64 0.76
CA GLY A 61 -17.55 34.52 -0.03
C GLY A 61 -18.23 33.24 0.43
N GLN A 62 -19.04 32.64 -0.40
CA GLN A 62 -19.52 31.29 -0.18
C GLN A 62 -18.31 30.35 -0.22
N SER A 63 -18.04 29.67 0.89
CA SER A 63 -17.12 28.54 0.91
C SER A 63 -17.69 27.47 -0.01
N GLN A 64 -16.98 27.15 -1.09
CA GLN A 64 -17.31 26.02 -1.95
C GLN A 64 -16.58 24.79 -1.45
N GLU A 65 -17.34 23.72 -1.22
CA GLU A 65 -16.79 22.39 -1.01
C GLU A 65 -16.19 21.90 -2.33
N GLN A 66 -14.90 21.60 -2.31
CA GLN A 66 -14.18 21.04 -3.47
C GLN A 66 -13.79 19.61 -3.16
N ASN A 67 -13.97 18.73 -4.15
CA ASN A 67 -13.59 17.34 -4.07
C ASN A 67 -12.35 17.10 -4.94
N VAL A 68 -11.33 16.49 -4.36
CA VAL A 68 -10.14 16.02 -5.07
C VAL A 68 -10.09 14.50 -4.96
N SER A 69 -9.80 13.83 -6.07
CA SER A 69 -9.66 12.39 -6.12
C SER A 69 -8.19 11.99 -6.14
N GLY A 70 -7.84 11.03 -5.28
CA GLY A 70 -6.56 10.33 -5.29
C GLY A 70 -6.75 8.88 -5.74
N THR A 71 -5.74 8.30 -6.36
CA THR A 71 -5.73 6.89 -6.75
C THR A 71 -4.42 6.21 -6.36
N GLY A 72 -4.49 4.93 -6.06
CA GLY A 72 -3.35 4.10 -5.72
C GLY A 72 -3.68 2.63 -5.87
N THR A 73 -2.87 1.81 -5.27
CA THR A 73 -2.98 0.35 -5.29
C THR A 73 -3.08 -0.18 -3.86
N GLY A 74 -3.66 -1.36 -3.70
CA GLY A 74 -3.70 -2.07 -2.44
C GLY A 74 -3.40 -3.55 -2.61
N ILE A 75 -3.15 -4.22 -1.51
CA ILE A 75 -2.80 -5.64 -1.42
C ILE A 75 -3.83 -6.32 -0.51
N ILE A 76 -4.57 -7.29 -1.03
CA ILE A 76 -5.46 -8.12 -0.21
C ILE A 76 -4.61 -8.97 0.72
N MET A 77 -4.77 -8.80 2.03
CA MET A 77 -4.01 -9.56 3.01
C MET A 77 -4.81 -10.70 3.65
N SER A 78 -6.14 -10.64 3.58
CA SER A 78 -6.99 -11.69 4.15
C SER A 78 -8.26 -11.92 3.34
N ALA A 79 -8.80 -13.14 3.41
CA ALA A 79 -10.01 -13.52 2.68
C ALA A 79 -11.28 -12.81 3.17
N ASP A 80 -11.26 -12.26 4.37
CA ASP A 80 -12.35 -11.49 4.96
C ASP A 80 -12.31 -9.99 4.60
N GLY A 81 -11.32 -9.54 3.82
CA GLY A 81 -11.32 -8.23 3.16
C GLY A 81 -10.43 -7.16 3.78
N TYR A 82 -9.43 -7.50 4.58
CA TYR A 82 -8.39 -6.56 4.95
C TYR A 82 -7.44 -6.31 3.78
N ILE A 83 -7.10 -5.04 3.57
CA ILE A 83 -6.25 -4.57 2.47
C ILE A 83 -5.20 -3.63 3.03
N ILE A 84 -3.96 -3.80 2.60
CA ILE A 84 -2.85 -2.89 2.88
C ILE A 84 -2.72 -1.89 1.74
N THR A 85 -2.45 -0.63 2.07
CA THR A 85 -2.06 0.42 1.12
C THR A 85 -1.14 1.43 1.81
N ASN A 86 -0.69 2.47 1.09
CA ASN A 86 0.02 3.59 1.71
C ASN A 86 -0.93 4.57 2.40
N ALA A 87 -0.43 5.23 3.45
CA ALA A 87 -1.18 6.28 4.12
C ALA A 87 -1.48 7.47 3.20
N HIS A 88 -0.52 7.90 2.36
CA HIS A 88 -0.71 9.01 1.44
C HIS A 88 -1.77 8.76 0.35
N VAL A 89 -2.21 7.52 0.15
CA VAL A 89 -3.33 7.20 -0.76
C VAL A 89 -4.67 7.64 -0.15
N ILE A 90 -4.77 7.63 1.20
CA ILE A 90 -6.02 7.90 1.93
C ILE A 90 -5.95 9.10 2.87
N TYR A 91 -4.78 9.73 2.95
CA TYR A 91 -4.53 10.88 3.82
C TYR A 91 -3.64 11.92 3.11
N GLU A 92 -4.11 13.15 3.03
CA GLU A 92 -3.35 14.28 2.49
C GLU A 92 -3.64 15.55 3.30
N SER A 93 -2.60 16.09 3.95
CA SER A 93 -2.72 17.26 4.84
C SER A 93 -3.27 18.48 4.12
N ASP A 94 -2.89 18.67 2.85
CA ASP A 94 -3.30 19.84 2.05
C ASP A 94 -4.80 19.83 1.70
N TYR A 95 -5.45 18.67 1.82
CA TYR A 95 -6.87 18.49 1.54
C TYR A 95 -7.69 18.15 2.78
N GLY A 96 -7.24 18.61 3.96
CA GLY A 96 -7.99 18.43 5.21
C GLY A 96 -7.75 17.07 5.90
N GLY A 97 -6.72 16.36 5.51
CA GLY A 97 -6.27 15.15 6.18
C GLY A 97 -6.87 13.86 5.59
N LYS A 98 -7.68 13.14 6.37
CA LYS A 98 -8.23 11.83 5.98
C LYS A 98 -9.27 11.97 4.86
N ALA A 99 -9.21 11.07 3.86
CA ALA A 99 -10.21 10.97 2.79
C ALA A 99 -11.64 10.82 3.37
N SER A 100 -12.57 11.56 2.78
CA SER A 100 -13.99 11.51 3.12
C SER A 100 -14.68 10.23 2.64
N LYS A 101 -14.16 9.66 1.54
CA LYS A 101 -14.60 8.37 0.97
C LYS A 101 -13.41 7.62 0.42
N VAL A 102 -13.38 6.31 0.65
CA VAL A 102 -12.43 5.38 0.02
C VAL A 102 -13.21 4.25 -0.62
N SER A 103 -12.86 3.89 -1.84
CA SER A 103 -13.41 2.74 -2.55
C SER A 103 -12.29 1.86 -3.10
N VAL A 104 -12.59 0.58 -3.25
CA VAL A 104 -11.68 -0.45 -3.74
C VAL A 104 -12.30 -1.13 -4.95
N VAL A 105 -11.48 -1.35 -5.98
CA VAL A 105 -11.87 -2.10 -7.18
C VAL A 105 -11.00 -3.34 -7.28
N LEU A 106 -11.64 -4.50 -7.44
CA LEU A 106 -10.97 -5.80 -7.51
C LEU A 106 -10.47 -6.09 -8.93
N SER A 107 -9.39 -6.87 -9.03
CA SER A 107 -8.95 -7.48 -10.27
C SER A 107 -9.97 -8.54 -10.74
N SER A 108 -10.18 -8.67 -12.04
CA SER A 108 -10.98 -9.72 -12.66
C SER A 108 -10.26 -10.32 -13.87
N ASP A 109 -10.69 -11.48 -14.34
CA ASP A 109 -10.13 -12.15 -15.53
C ASP A 109 -10.22 -11.31 -16.81
N SER A 110 -11.11 -10.33 -16.85
CA SER A 110 -11.31 -9.39 -17.97
C SER A 110 -10.57 -8.05 -17.79
N GLY A 111 -9.73 -7.93 -16.75
CA GLY A 111 -8.97 -6.72 -16.42
C GLY A 111 -9.30 -6.22 -15.03
N TYR A 112 -10.42 -5.58 -14.81
CA TYR A 112 -10.91 -5.19 -13.49
C TYR A 112 -12.44 -5.35 -13.41
N ASP A 113 -12.93 -5.69 -12.24
CA ASP A 113 -14.35 -5.62 -11.95
C ASP A 113 -14.72 -4.13 -11.77
N GLN A 114 -15.67 -3.62 -12.56
CA GLN A 114 -16.13 -2.23 -12.43
C GLN A 114 -16.93 -1.97 -11.16
N THR A 115 -17.12 -3.00 -10.32
CA THR A 115 -17.80 -2.87 -9.04
C THR A 115 -16.87 -2.20 -8.03
N GLU A 116 -17.28 -1.04 -7.55
CA GLU A 116 -16.60 -0.36 -6.45
C GLU A 116 -17.14 -0.89 -5.10
N TYR A 117 -16.23 -1.33 -4.26
CA TYR A 117 -16.52 -1.70 -2.88
C TYR A 117 -16.17 -0.53 -1.97
N GLU A 118 -17.13 -0.04 -1.19
CA GLU A 118 -16.85 0.96 -0.17
C GLU A 118 -15.89 0.38 0.87
N ALA A 119 -14.83 1.12 1.19
CA ALA A 119 -13.81 0.70 2.13
C ALA A 119 -13.85 1.51 3.41
N THR A 120 -13.82 0.82 4.54
CA THR A 120 -13.62 1.43 5.85
C THR A 120 -12.13 1.54 6.12
N ILE A 121 -11.66 2.72 6.55
CA ILE A 121 -10.29 2.91 7.02
C ILE A 121 -10.20 2.33 8.44
N VAL A 122 -9.48 1.22 8.61
CA VAL A 122 -9.28 0.55 9.91
C VAL A 122 -8.27 1.33 10.75
N GLY A 123 -7.16 1.74 10.13
CA GLY A 123 -6.14 2.55 10.77
C GLY A 123 -5.09 2.99 9.75
N TYR A 124 -4.30 3.99 10.10
CA TYR A 124 -3.19 4.47 9.27
C TYR A 124 -2.10 5.12 10.12
N ASP A 125 -0.90 5.16 9.58
CA ASP A 125 0.24 5.85 10.14
C ASP A 125 0.95 6.63 9.03
N VAL A 126 0.96 7.95 9.17
CA VAL A 126 1.52 8.87 8.16
C VAL A 126 3.05 8.80 8.12
N GLU A 127 3.68 8.55 9.28
CA GLU A 127 5.15 8.48 9.38
C GLU A 127 5.70 7.23 8.73
N ALA A 128 5.01 6.09 8.91
CA ALA A 128 5.36 4.83 8.27
C ALA A 128 4.82 4.72 6.84
N ASP A 129 3.98 5.66 6.40
CA ASP A 129 3.27 5.65 5.12
C ASP A 129 2.47 4.36 4.88
N LEU A 130 1.80 3.85 5.91
CA LEU A 130 1.01 2.62 5.89
C LEU A 130 -0.44 2.87 6.30
N ALA A 131 -1.36 2.17 5.64
CA ALA A 131 -2.78 2.16 5.98
C ALA A 131 -3.38 0.77 5.80
N VAL A 132 -4.42 0.49 6.59
CA VAL A 132 -5.23 -0.72 6.50
C VAL A 132 -6.67 -0.32 6.21
N LEU A 133 -7.22 -0.95 5.19
CA LEU A 133 -8.61 -0.81 4.76
C LEU A 133 -9.36 -2.12 5.00
N LYS A 134 -10.69 -2.03 5.07
CA LYS A 134 -11.59 -3.19 5.16
C LYS A 134 -12.74 -3.03 4.19
N ILE A 135 -12.99 -4.06 3.38
CA ILE A 135 -14.14 -4.14 2.48
C ILE A 135 -15.01 -5.35 2.86
N ASP A 136 -16.29 -5.30 2.50
CA ASP A 136 -17.21 -6.44 2.57
C ASP A 136 -17.34 -7.06 1.18
N ALA A 137 -16.40 -7.93 0.83
CA ALA A 137 -16.39 -8.69 -0.41
C ALA A 137 -16.13 -10.18 -0.11
N LYS A 138 -16.52 -11.05 -1.05
CA LYS A 138 -16.36 -12.50 -0.93
C LYS A 138 -15.39 -13.02 -1.98
N ASN A 139 -14.86 -14.23 -1.73
CA ASN A 139 -13.96 -14.93 -2.66
C ASN A 139 -12.68 -14.17 -2.96
N LEU A 140 -12.21 -13.38 -1.99
CA LEU A 140 -10.95 -12.67 -2.10
C LEU A 140 -9.77 -13.65 -2.06
N VAL A 141 -8.73 -13.34 -2.84
CA VAL A 141 -7.49 -14.12 -2.88
C VAL A 141 -6.42 -13.34 -2.14
N PRO A 142 -6.02 -13.74 -0.92
CA PRO A 142 -4.95 -13.09 -0.18
C PRO A 142 -3.60 -13.29 -0.86
N ALA A 143 -2.74 -12.27 -0.78
CA ALA A 143 -1.35 -12.37 -1.21
C ALA A 143 -0.54 -13.28 -0.28
N GLU A 144 0.47 -13.94 -0.83
CA GLU A 144 1.51 -14.58 -0.03
C GLU A 144 2.58 -13.56 0.33
N PHE A 145 3.03 -13.56 1.57
CA PHE A 145 4.06 -12.66 2.06
C PHE A 145 5.40 -13.38 2.24
N GLY A 146 6.46 -12.80 1.69
CA GLY A 146 7.82 -13.28 1.82
C GLY A 146 8.54 -12.66 3.02
N ASP A 147 9.79 -13.07 3.22
CA ASP A 147 10.66 -12.60 4.29
C ASP A 147 11.64 -11.56 3.70
N SER A 148 11.38 -10.26 3.93
CA SER A 148 12.23 -9.19 3.40
C SER A 148 13.61 -9.13 4.05
N ASP A 149 13.81 -9.73 5.23
CA ASP A 149 15.11 -9.75 5.92
C ASP A 149 16.10 -10.72 5.26
N LYS A 150 15.59 -11.63 4.41
CA LYS A 150 16.41 -12.61 3.66
C LYS A 150 16.76 -12.18 2.25
N LEU A 151 16.29 -11.02 1.80
CA LEU A 151 16.55 -10.50 0.46
C LEU A 151 18.03 -10.26 0.22
N LYS A 152 18.42 -10.37 -1.04
CA LYS A 152 19.76 -10.03 -1.52
C LYS A 152 19.69 -9.07 -2.69
N VAL A 153 20.66 -8.16 -2.74
CA VAL A 153 20.86 -7.29 -3.89
C VAL A 153 21.06 -8.13 -5.15
N GLY A 154 20.35 -7.76 -6.24
CA GLY A 154 20.34 -8.48 -7.51
C GLY A 154 19.18 -9.47 -7.66
N GLU A 155 18.39 -9.75 -6.62
CA GLU A 155 17.18 -10.57 -6.76
C GLU A 155 16.12 -9.87 -7.60
N LEU A 156 15.31 -10.66 -8.34
CA LEU A 156 14.19 -10.15 -9.15
C LEU A 156 13.19 -9.40 -8.26
N ALA A 157 12.78 -8.24 -8.74
CA ALA A 157 11.74 -7.42 -8.14
C ALA A 157 10.68 -7.06 -9.19
N ILE A 158 9.40 -7.39 -8.92
CA ILE A 158 8.27 -7.09 -9.78
C ILE A 158 7.33 -6.19 -8.99
N ALA A 159 6.93 -5.05 -9.57
CA ALA A 159 5.92 -4.19 -8.99
C ALA A 159 4.65 -4.24 -9.83
N ILE A 160 3.49 -4.34 -9.17
CA ILE A 160 2.18 -4.32 -9.80
C ILE A 160 1.40 -3.13 -9.24
N GLY A 161 0.64 -2.45 -10.09
CA GLY A 161 -0.18 -1.33 -9.66
C GLY A 161 -1.12 -0.78 -10.72
N ASN A 162 -1.75 0.36 -10.39
CA ASN A 162 -2.80 0.98 -11.19
C ASN A 162 -2.44 2.44 -11.52
N PRO A 163 -1.40 2.68 -12.35
CA PRO A 163 -1.01 4.04 -12.71
C PRO A 163 -2.14 4.72 -13.48
N LEU A 164 -2.37 6.02 -13.19
CA LEU A 164 -3.41 6.84 -13.79
C LEU A 164 -4.86 6.36 -13.51
N GLY A 165 -5.06 5.67 -12.39
CA GLY A 165 -6.39 5.16 -12.01
C GLY A 165 -6.75 3.85 -12.71
N PHE A 166 -8.03 3.62 -12.94
CA PHE A 166 -8.53 2.32 -13.41
C PHE A 166 -8.28 2.06 -14.91
N GLU A 167 -7.86 3.07 -15.68
CA GLU A 167 -7.59 2.91 -17.13
C GLU A 167 -6.35 2.04 -17.41
N LEU A 168 -5.36 2.04 -16.51
CA LEU A 168 -4.15 1.24 -16.63
C LEU A 168 -4.03 0.22 -15.49
N PHE A 169 -5.16 -0.36 -15.08
CA PHE A 169 -5.22 -1.37 -14.03
C PHE A 169 -4.29 -2.56 -14.32
N GLY A 170 -3.55 -3.00 -13.30
CA GLY A 170 -2.67 -4.17 -13.42
C GLY A 170 -1.39 -3.93 -14.20
N SER A 171 -0.92 -2.67 -14.31
CA SER A 171 0.39 -2.39 -14.90
C SER A 171 1.50 -3.04 -14.11
N VAL A 172 2.41 -3.71 -14.81
CA VAL A 172 3.54 -4.46 -14.24
C VAL A 172 4.85 -3.81 -14.65
N THR A 173 5.72 -3.58 -13.68
CA THR A 173 7.11 -3.20 -13.92
C THR A 173 8.05 -4.22 -13.29
N CYS A 174 9.24 -4.40 -13.87
CA CYS A 174 10.20 -5.40 -13.46
C CYS A 174 11.60 -4.80 -13.38
N GLY A 175 12.34 -5.22 -12.40
CA GLY A 175 13.71 -4.83 -12.13
C GLY A 175 14.36 -5.78 -11.13
N ILE A 176 15.28 -5.26 -10.34
CA ILE A 176 15.99 -6.01 -9.29
C ILE A 176 15.93 -5.25 -7.95
N ILE A 177 16.28 -5.92 -6.89
CA ILE A 177 16.63 -5.29 -5.62
C ILE A 177 17.98 -4.59 -5.82
N SER A 178 17.96 -3.27 -5.90
CA SER A 178 19.16 -2.46 -6.15
C SER A 178 19.97 -2.20 -4.88
N ALA A 179 19.28 -2.07 -3.73
CA ALA A 179 19.91 -1.97 -2.41
C ALA A 179 18.91 -2.36 -1.30
N LEU A 180 19.43 -2.64 -0.12
CA LEU A 180 18.70 -2.94 1.09
C LEU A 180 19.11 -1.97 2.20
N ASN A 181 18.25 -1.81 3.21
CA ASN A 181 18.48 -0.95 4.37
C ASN A 181 18.90 0.48 3.98
N ARG A 182 18.21 1.04 2.96
CA ARG A 182 18.41 2.45 2.59
C ARG A 182 17.70 3.34 3.59
N GLU A 183 18.50 4.02 4.40
CA GLU A 183 17.98 5.08 5.28
C GLU A 183 17.54 6.27 4.42
N VAL A 184 16.24 6.54 4.43
CA VAL A 184 15.63 7.68 3.76
C VAL A 184 14.93 8.53 4.82
N THR A 185 15.36 9.78 4.96
CA THR A 185 14.74 10.73 5.89
C THR A 185 13.80 11.65 5.14
N ILE A 186 12.52 11.65 5.54
CA ILE A 186 11.47 12.50 5.00
C ILE A 186 10.75 13.16 6.17
N ASN A 187 10.70 14.49 6.19
CA ASN A 187 10.03 15.26 7.25
C ASN A 187 10.45 14.80 8.66
N GLU A 188 11.76 14.71 8.90
CA GLU A 188 12.38 14.28 10.17
C GLU A 188 12.15 12.81 10.55
N ASN A 189 11.43 12.04 9.74
CA ASN A 189 11.23 10.61 9.93
C ASN A 189 12.21 9.80 9.06
N THR A 190 13.00 8.92 9.68
CA THR A 190 13.95 8.05 8.98
C THR A 190 13.37 6.64 8.88
N MET A 191 13.32 6.12 7.67
CA MET A 191 12.83 4.78 7.35
C MET A 191 13.92 3.97 6.65
N ASN A 192 13.99 2.68 6.95
CA ASN A 192 14.80 1.73 6.20
C ASN A 192 13.98 1.17 5.03
N LEU A 193 14.47 1.31 3.81
CA LEU A 193 13.72 0.97 2.62
C LEU A 193 14.47 -0.04 1.74
N ILE A 194 13.70 -0.81 0.98
CA ILE A 194 14.18 -1.57 -0.17
C ILE A 194 14.28 -0.58 -1.34
N GLN A 195 15.45 -0.56 -2.01
CA GLN A 195 15.63 0.16 -3.27
C GLN A 195 15.51 -0.81 -4.44
N THR A 196 14.79 -0.40 -5.49
CA THR A 196 14.64 -1.17 -6.73
C THR A 196 14.76 -0.25 -7.94
N ASP A 197 15.17 -0.79 -9.09
CA ASP A 197 15.13 -0.12 -10.40
C ASP A 197 13.85 -0.46 -11.20
N ALA A 198 12.98 -1.33 -10.66
CA ALA A 198 11.61 -1.43 -11.16
C ALA A 198 10.93 -0.06 -11.06
N ALA A 199 10.27 0.38 -12.13
CA ALA A 199 9.65 1.71 -12.18
C ALA A 199 8.52 1.84 -11.13
N ILE A 200 8.73 2.72 -10.15
CA ILE A 200 7.75 3.07 -9.11
C ILE A 200 7.18 4.46 -9.41
N ASN A 201 5.87 4.52 -9.62
CA ASN A 201 5.10 5.71 -9.98
C ASN A 201 3.90 5.88 -9.05
N SER A 202 3.24 7.03 -9.08
CA SER A 202 2.10 7.33 -8.20
C SER A 202 1.01 6.26 -8.20
N GLY A 203 0.78 5.60 -9.33
CA GLY A 203 -0.26 4.59 -9.43
C GLY A 203 0.07 3.23 -8.82
N ASN A 204 1.34 2.87 -8.62
CA ASN A 204 1.69 1.62 -7.94
C ASN A 204 2.01 1.81 -6.44
N SER A 205 1.85 3.04 -5.92
CA SER A 205 1.87 3.30 -4.48
C SER A 205 0.83 2.47 -3.73
N GLY A 206 1.26 1.81 -2.66
CA GLY A 206 0.44 0.89 -1.85
C GLY A 206 0.35 -0.52 -2.43
N GLY A 207 0.82 -0.73 -3.67
CA GLY A 207 0.90 -2.04 -4.31
C GLY A 207 2.12 -2.85 -3.90
N PRO A 208 2.16 -4.14 -4.28
CA PRO A 208 3.21 -5.05 -3.90
C PRO A 208 4.51 -4.85 -4.69
N LEU A 209 5.65 -4.97 -4.00
CA LEU A 209 6.92 -5.40 -4.56
C LEU A 209 7.04 -6.91 -4.32
N ILE A 210 7.35 -7.68 -5.36
CA ILE A 210 7.17 -9.14 -5.40
C ILE A 210 8.49 -9.81 -5.81
N ASN A 211 8.83 -10.93 -5.17
CA ASN A 211 10.00 -11.74 -5.51
C ASN A 211 9.68 -12.79 -6.60
N SER A 212 10.69 -13.56 -7.03
CA SER A 212 10.58 -14.63 -8.04
C SER A 212 9.73 -15.84 -7.60
N SER A 213 9.29 -15.91 -6.36
CA SER A 213 8.36 -16.95 -5.86
C SER A 213 6.91 -16.46 -5.83
N GLY A 214 6.63 -15.23 -6.27
CA GLY A 214 5.30 -14.64 -6.21
C GLY A 214 4.89 -14.23 -4.79
N GLN A 215 5.85 -13.83 -3.96
CA GLN A 215 5.62 -13.39 -2.59
C GLN A 215 5.85 -11.88 -2.47
N VAL A 216 4.99 -11.21 -1.72
CA VAL A 216 5.14 -9.78 -1.41
C VAL A 216 6.29 -9.60 -0.43
N ILE A 217 7.30 -8.85 -0.83
CA ILE A 217 8.51 -8.54 -0.06
C ILE A 217 8.56 -7.08 0.40
N GLY A 218 7.70 -6.23 -0.18
CA GLY A 218 7.60 -4.82 0.19
C GLY A 218 6.33 -4.18 -0.31
N ILE A 219 6.07 -2.95 0.16
CA ILE A 219 4.94 -2.10 -0.25
C ILE A 219 5.54 -0.89 -0.97
N ASN A 220 5.23 -0.74 -2.25
CA ASN A 220 5.76 0.33 -3.10
C ASN A 220 5.28 1.70 -2.61
N SER A 221 6.17 2.72 -2.65
CA SER A 221 5.79 4.10 -2.34
C SER A 221 6.47 5.08 -3.30
N ALA A 222 5.68 5.68 -4.18
CA ALA A 222 6.15 6.72 -5.09
C ALA A 222 6.46 8.03 -4.35
N LYS A 223 5.77 8.31 -3.23
CA LYS A 223 6.04 9.48 -2.39
C LYS A 223 7.45 9.45 -1.83
N LEU A 224 7.92 8.29 -1.38
CA LEU A 224 9.27 8.12 -0.89
C LEU A 224 10.30 8.27 -2.01
N SER A 225 9.99 7.78 -3.21
CA SER A 225 10.83 7.92 -4.40
C SER A 225 10.96 9.38 -4.86
N SER A 226 9.87 10.15 -4.87
CA SER A 226 9.84 11.54 -5.31
C SER A 226 10.51 12.50 -4.32
N ASN A 227 10.43 12.22 -3.02
CA ASN A 227 11.00 13.08 -1.98
C ASN A 227 12.50 12.93 -1.82
N TYR A 228 13.08 11.81 -2.26
CA TYR A 228 14.52 11.56 -2.19
C TYR A 228 15.33 12.44 -3.15
N SER A 229 14.73 12.90 -4.25
CA SER A 229 15.42 13.72 -5.24
C SER A 229 14.53 14.83 -5.78
N SER A 230 15.01 16.07 -5.71
CA SER A 230 14.40 17.24 -6.37
C SER A 230 14.49 17.17 -7.91
N THR A 231 15.26 16.24 -8.45
CA THR A 231 15.37 15.89 -9.86
C THR A 231 14.83 14.49 -10.07
N THR A 232 14.03 14.28 -11.11
CA THR A 232 13.55 12.95 -11.50
C THR A 232 14.75 12.07 -11.86
N ILE A 233 15.13 11.15 -10.99
CA ILE A 233 16.17 10.16 -11.25
C ILE A 233 15.48 8.88 -11.68
N GLU A 234 15.66 8.49 -12.94
CA GLU A 234 15.13 7.22 -13.44
C GLU A 234 15.83 6.04 -12.77
N GLY A 235 15.08 4.95 -12.53
CA GLY A 235 15.62 3.72 -11.92
C GLY A 235 15.85 3.82 -10.41
N LEU A 236 15.21 4.77 -9.72
CA LEU A 236 15.27 4.91 -8.27
C LEU A 236 13.86 4.76 -7.68
N GLY A 237 13.48 3.55 -7.36
CA GLY A 237 12.23 3.20 -6.68
C GLY A 237 12.46 2.75 -5.25
N PHE A 238 11.48 2.97 -4.38
CA PHE A 238 11.51 2.54 -2.99
C PHE A 238 10.26 1.76 -2.59
N ALA A 239 10.47 0.77 -1.72
CA ALA A 239 9.39 0.03 -1.08
C ALA A 239 9.68 -0.16 0.42
N ILE A 240 8.61 -0.14 1.22
CA ILE A 240 8.65 -0.42 2.66
C ILE A 240 8.82 -1.93 2.84
N PRO A 241 9.84 -2.42 3.57
CA PRO A 241 10.05 -3.85 3.78
C PRO A 241 8.85 -4.48 4.48
N ILE A 242 8.40 -5.63 4.00
CA ILE A 242 7.18 -6.25 4.53
C ILE A 242 7.34 -6.75 5.97
N THR A 243 8.53 -7.17 6.39
CA THR A 243 8.79 -7.59 7.77
C THR A 243 8.72 -6.44 8.75
N GLU A 244 9.18 -5.24 8.37
CA GLU A 244 9.04 -4.02 9.17
C GLU A 244 7.57 -3.55 9.20
N ALA A 245 6.89 -3.58 8.07
CA ALA A 245 5.48 -3.19 7.96
C ALA A 245 4.57 -4.06 8.84
N LYS A 246 4.92 -5.35 9.05
CA LYS A 246 4.09 -6.32 9.78
C LYS A 246 3.68 -5.86 11.17
N ALA A 247 4.62 -5.33 11.97
CA ALA A 247 4.33 -4.88 13.32
C ALA A 247 3.35 -3.69 13.32
N ILE A 248 3.58 -2.74 12.42
CA ILE A 248 2.75 -1.54 12.23
C ILE A 248 1.33 -1.95 11.80
N ILE A 249 1.21 -2.81 10.81
CA ILE A 249 -0.07 -3.29 10.29
C ILE A 249 -0.86 -4.03 11.38
N ASN A 250 -0.20 -4.86 12.19
CA ASN A 250 -0.84 -5.52 13.33
C ASN A 250 -1.42 -4.51 14.32
N ASP A 251 -0.68 -3.47 14.63
CA ASP A 251 -1.16 -2.41 15.52
C ASP A 251 -2.36 -1.66 14.92
N LEU A 252 -2.30 -1.33 13.63
CA LEU A 252 -3.40 -0.66 12.92
C LEU A 252 -4.68 -1.50 12.93
N ILE A 253 -4.58 -2.84 12.78
CA ILE A 253 -5.73 -3.74 12.82
C ILE A 253 -6.32 -3.84 14.23
N ASN A 254 -5.46 -3.99 15.23
CA ASN A 254 -5.91 -4.26 16.60
C ASN A 254 -6.35 -3.00 17.34
N PHE A 255 -5.74 -1.86 17.06
CA PHE A 255 -5.92 -0.62 17.84
C PHE A 255 -6.36 0.57 16.98
N GLY A 256 -6.20 0.52 15.65
CA GLY A 256 -6.45 1.65 14.75
C GLY A 256 -5.30 2.66 14.67
N TYR A 257 -4.25 2.48 15.46
CA TYR A 257 -3.06 3.33 15.52
C TYR A 257 -1.82 2.51 15.95
N VAL A 258 -0.61 3.06 15.71
CA VAL A 258 0.66 2.40 16.08
C VAL A 258 0.93 2.61 17.56
N THR A 259 1.12 1.52 18.31
CA THR A 259 1.40 1.55 19.75
C THR A 259 2.87 1.93 20.02
N GLY A 260 3.15 2.42 21.24
CA GLY A 260 4.51 2.76 21.67
C GLY A 260 5.07 4.09 21.12
N LYS A 261 4.35 4.79 20.25
CA LYS A 261 4.70 6.17 19.88
C LYS A 261 4.26 7.14 21.00
N PRO A 262 5.13 8.01 21.50
CA PRO A 262 4.73 9.02 22.48
C PRO A 262 3.74 9.98 21.84
N GLN A 263 2.49 9.97 22.28
CA GLN A 263 1.50 10.98 21.91
C GLN A 263 1.48 12.05 23.01
N ILE A 264 1.86 13.27 22.65
CA ILE A 264 1.62 14.42 23.51
C ILE A 264 0.16 14.81 23.27
N GLY A 265 -0.73 14.46 24.23
CA GLY A 265 -2.16 14.79 24.16
C GLY A 265 -2.46 16.28 24.36
N ILE A 266 -1.85 17.14 23.53
CA ILE A 266 -2.14 18.56 23.49
C ILE A 266 -2.97 18.79 22.22
N GLY A 267 -4.29 18.91 22.38
CA GLY A 267 -5.14 19.48 21.36
C GLY A 267 -4.88 20.98 21.33
N ALA A 268 -4.27 21.51 20.27
CA ALA A 268 -4.32 22.94 20.01
C ALA A 268 -5.77 23.27 19.64
N ALA A 269 -6.45 24.03 20.48
CA ALA A 269 -7.71 24.64 20.09
C ALA A 269 -7.35 25.92 19.31
N ASP A 270 -7.75 25.97 18.04
CA ASP A 270 -7.77 27.19 17.23
C ASP A 270 -8.94 28.10 17.66
#